data_238f00872e143ab39687bfc2a3198761
#
_entry.id   238f00872e143ab39687bfc2a3198761
#
_cell.length_a   1.000
_cell.length_b   1.000
_cell.length_c   1.000
_cell.angle_alpha   90.00
_cell.angle_beta   90.00
_cell.angle_gamma   90.00
#
_symmetry.space_group_name_H-M   'P 1'
#
loop_
_entity.id
_entity.type
_entity.pdbx_description
1 polymer ?
#
loop_
_entity_poly.entity_id
_entity_poly.type
_entity_poly.pdbx_seq_one_letter_code
_entity_poly.pdbx_strand_id
1 'polypeptide(L)'
;VLLQDFEIEFIIPIFMLAIGIGAYIGLEPIARVNNMFMPLAGIVLLLSLILLIPYFNINNIFPILGNGVYSITVKGINTISLFSDILLLNILLPYCENTSEAKKSGWRAIYISATIGVVILLSYCLIYPYPVSREFMIPVYQLSRVIHLGNFFSRFEVIFQFVWSILVLIYSSIYVYALCYVWQITFDLKYYKPLILPVVIISGIVAVLPSSVVDLVKSERLENIIVYPVAFLLPILFGFYSKKIYNKRTVNEES
;
A
#
# COMPACT_ATOMS: atom_id res chain seq x y z
N VAL A 1 8.97 -4.89 16.79
CA VAL A 1 10.05 -4.04 17.31
C VAL A 1 9.65 -3.31 18.59
N LEU A 2 8.43 -2.73 18.68
CA LEU A 2 7.90 -2.15 19.93
C LEU A 2 7.37 -3.20 20.91
N LEU A 3 7.12 -4.39 20.42
CA LEU A 3 6.44 -5.48 21.13
C LEU A 3 7.30 -6.75 21.12
N GLN A 4 8.62 -6.61 21.28
CA GLN A 4 9.57 -7.74 21.31
C GLN A 4 9.25 -8.78 22.40
N ASP A 5 8.55 -8.35 23.45
CA ASP A 5 8.16 -9.21 24.58
C ASP A 5 6.72 -9.77 24.41
N PHE A 6 5.98 -9.34 23.36
CA PHE A 6 4.67 -9.90 23.04
C PHE A 6 4.81 -10.90 21.90
N GLU A 7 4.30 -12.10 22.08
CA GLU A 7 4.22 -13.09 21.04
C GLU A 7 3.33 -12.56 19.91
N ILE A 8 3.81 -12.69 18.67
CA ILE A 8 3.10 -12.25 17.44
C ILE A 8 1.68 -12.81 17.40
N GLU A 9 1.49 -13.99 17.98
CA GLU A 9 0.21 -14.69 18.09
C GLU A 9 -0.89 -13.90 18.83
N PHE A 10 -0.54 -12.99 19.74
CA PHE A 10 -1.51 -12.12 20.41
C PHE A 10 -1.78 -10.82 19.65
N ILE A 11 -0.81 -10.32 18.91
CA ILE A 11 -0.93 -9.06 18.18
C ILE A 11 -1.84 -9.22 16.96
N ILE A 12 -1.67 -10.31 16.21
CA ILE A 12 -2.42 -10.57 14.97
C ILE A 12 -3.94 -10.61 15.23
N PRO A 13 -4.48 -11.35 16.22
CA PRO A 13 -5.92 -11.36 16.49
C PRO A 13 -6.49 -9.99 16.84
N ILE A 14 -5.75 -9.17 17.60
CA ILE A 14 -6.19 -7.80 17.96
C ILE A 14 -6.28 -6.93 16.72
N PHE A 15 -5.27 -6.99 15.83
CA PHE A 15 -5.29 -6.27 14.57
C PHE A 15 -6.42 -6.74 13.67
N MET A 16 -6.62 -8.06 13.53
CA MET A 16 -7.70 -8.61 12.72
C MET A 16 -9.08 -8.22 13.25
N LEU A 17 -9.26 -8.17 14.56
CA LEU A 17 -10.51 -7.70 15.18
C LEU A 17 -10.75 -6.21 14.83
N ALA A 18 -9.74 -5.36 14.95
CA ALA A 18 -9.85 -3.94 14.62
C ALA A 18 -10.16 -3.74 13.12
N ILE A 19 -9.51 -4.50 12.23
CA ILE A 19 -9.76 -4.50 10.79
C ILE A 19 -11.20 -4.93 10.50
N GLY A 20 -11.67 -6.00 11.15
CA GLY A 20 -13.03 -6.51 10.99
C GLY A 20 -14.09 -5.51 11.44
N ILE A 21 -13.88 -4.82 12.55
CA ILE A 21 -14.76 -3.73 13.03
C ILE A 21 -14.77 -2.60 12.00
N GLY A 22 -13.63 -2.16 11.50
CA GLY A 22 -13.52 -1.13 10.47
C GLY A 22 -14.33 -1.49 9.23
N ALA A 23 -14.13 -2.69 8.68
CA ALA A 23 -14.87 -3.18 7.52
C ALA A 23 -16.38 -3.29 7.79
N TYR A 24 -16.80 -3.70 9.00
CA TYR A 24 -18.20 -3.85 9.38
C TYR A 24 -18.94 -2.51 9.46
N ILE A 25 -18.29 -1.47 9.94
CA ILE A 25 -18.84 -0.11 10.04
C ILE A 25 -19.06 0.45 8.61
N GLY A 26 -18.23 0.10 7.65
CA GLY A 26 -18.40 0.41 6.23
C GLY A 26 -17.46 1.51 5.72
N LEU A 27 -17.57 1.79 4.42
CA LEU A 27 -16.62 2.64 3.69
C LEU A 27 -16.61 4.09 4.17
N GLU A 28 -17.78 4.69 4.46
CA GLU A 28 -17.87 6.11 4.81
C GLU A 28 -17.14 6.44 6.11
N PRO A 29 -17.36 5.73 7.24
CA PRO A 29 -16.59 5.94 8.45
C PRO A 29 -15.09 5.69 8.28
N ILE A 30 -14.69 4.67 7.52
CA ILE A 30 -13.28 4.42 7.23
C ILE A 30 -12.68 5.63 6.51
N ALA A 31 -13.36 6.18 5.49
CA ALA A 31 -12.91 7.36 4.76
C ALA A 31 -12.81 8.60 5.65
N ARG A 32 -13.75 8.80 6.60
CA ARG A 32 -13.70 9.90 7.58
C ARG A 32 -12.49 9.78 8.50
N VAL A 33 -12.22 8.58 9.03
CA VAL A 33 -11.05 8.31 9.88
C VAL A 33 -9.77 8.54 9.08
N ASN A 34 -9.68 8.03 7.85
CA ASN A 34 -8.54 8.25 6.97
C ASN A 34 -8.28 9.75 6.73
N ASN A 35 -9.33 10.52 6.47
CA ASN A 35 -9.22 11.97 6.24
C ASN A 35 -8.70 12.74 7.47
N MET A 36 -8.97 12.24 8.66
CA MET A 36 -8.45 12.79 9.91
C MET A 36 -6.97 12.43 10.14
N PHE A 37 -6.57 11.19 9.86
CA PHE A 37 -5.20 10.72 10.11
C PHE A 37 -4.23 11.03 8.98
N MET A 38 -4.68 11.21 7.73
CA MET A 38 -3.83 11.47 6.57
C MET A 38 -2.98 12.76 6.71
N PRO A 39 -3.52 13.91 7.19
CA PRO A 39 -2.71 15.09 7.46
C PRO A 39 -1.64 14.85 8.53
N LEU A 40 -1.98 14.13 9.61
CA LEU A 40 -1.04 13.76 10.66
C LEU A 40 0.10 12.91 10.11
N ALA A 41 -0.22 11.91 9.30
CA ALA A 41 0.78 11.07 8.64
C ALA A 41 1.69 11.89 7.71
N GLY A 42 1.11 12.82 6.96
CA GLY A 42 1.87 13.76 6.12
C GLY A 42 2.83 14.64 6.92
N ILE A 43 2.39 15.17 8.06
CA ILE A 43 3.23 15.97 8.95
C ILE A 43 4.38 15.13 9.52
N VAL A 44 4.09 13.92 10.03
CA VAL A 44 5.12 13.02 10.58
C VAL A 44 6.13 12.63 9.50
N LEU A 45 5.68 12.35 8.29
CA LEU A 45 6.56 12.04 7.16
C LEU A 45 7.44 13.23 6.78
N LEU A 46 6.87 14.42 6.60
CA LEU A 46 7.63 15.63 6.29
C LEU A 46 8.65 15.96 7.38
N LEU A 47 8.24 15.88 8.64
CA LEU A 47 9.14 16.09 9.78
C LEU A 47 10.28 15.07 9.75
N SER A 48 9.98 13.79 9.51
CA SER A 48 11.01 12.75 9.37
C SER A 48 12.02 13.10 8.29
N LEU A 49 11.56 13.51 7.10
CA LEU A 49 12.44 13.86 5.98
C LEU A 49 13.33 15.07 6.30
N ILE A 50 12.79 16.10 6.96
CA ILE A 50 13.57 17.28 7.39
C ILE A 50 14.64 16.88 8.39
N LEU A 51 14.30 16.03 9.37
CA LEU A 51 15.23 15.58 10.40
C LEU A 51 16.33 14.64 9.88
N LEU A 52 16.12 14.04 8.70
CA LEU A 52 17.12 13.20 8.04
C LEU A 52 18.19 13.99 7.27
N ILE A 53 17.92 15.26 6.92
CA ILE A 53 18.85 16.08 6.11
C ILE A 53 20.28 16.12 6.66
N PRO A 54 20.52 16.28 7.98
CA PRO A 54 21.89 16.32 8.53
C PRO A 54 22.68 15.01 8.33
N TYR A 55 22.00 13.90 8.08
CA TYR A 55 22.62 12.58 7.93
C TYR A 55 22.89 12.22 6.45
N PHE A 56 22.55 13.08 5.50
CA PHE A 56 22.74 12.84 4.07
C PHE A 56 24.22 12.93 3.69
N ASN A 57 24.66 11.88 2.97
CA ASN A 57 25.99 11.84 2.38
C ASN A 57 25.86 11.46 0.88
N ILE A 58 26.20 12.41 0.02
CA ILE A 58 26.11 12.23 -1.44
C ILE A 58 26.98 11.08 -1.95
N ASN A 59 28.09 10.79 -1.28
CA ASN A 59 28.97 9.70 -1.67
C ASN A 59 28.30 8.32 -1.56
N ASN A 60 27.28 8.17 -0.73
CA ASN A 60 26.55 6.92 -0.55
C ASN A 60 25.73 6.50 -1.78
N ILE A 61 25.43 7.43 -2.69
CA ILE A 61 24.70 7.14 -3.94
C ILE A 61 25.56 6.35 -4.93
N PHE A 62 26.88 6.45 -4.82
CA PHE A 62 27.78 5.78 -5.77
C PHE A 62 28.02 4.31 -5.38
N PRO A 63 28.03 3.41 -6.38
CA PRO A 63 27.85 3.62 -7.84
C PRO A 63 26.38 3.77 -8.24
N ILE A 64 26.04 4.84 -8.98
CA ILE A 64 24.64 5.18 -9.37
C ILE A 64 23.95 4.03 -10.10
N LEU A 65 24.66 3.28 -10.92
CA LEU A 65 24.09 2.17 -11.72
C LEU A 65 24.19 0.81 -11.00
N GLY A 66 24.82 0.72 -9.84
CA GLY A 66 24.91 -0.51 -9.04
C GLY A 66 25.23 -1.75 -9.87
N ASN A 67 24.26 -2.65 -10.03
CA ASN A 67 24.38 -3.89 -10.81
C ASN A 67 24.06 -3.73 -12.31
N GLY A 68 24.10 -2.52 -12.84
CA GLY A 68 23.85 -2.21 -14.25
C GLY A 68 22.38 -1.86 -14.57
N VAL A 69 22.19 -1.16 -15.69
CA VAL A 69 20.89 -0.63 -16.16
C VAL A 69 19.84 -1.73 -16.29
N TYR A 70 20.21 -2.89 -16.85
CA TYR A 70 19.29 -4.01 -17.01
C TYR A 70 18.67 -4.48 -15.69
N SER A 71 19.51 -4.65 -14.65
CA SER A 71 19.02 -5.08 -13.34
C SER A 71 18.09 -4.04 -12.70
N ILE A 72 18.39 -2.75 -12.85
CA ILE A 72 17.57 -1.65 -12.35
C ILE A 72 16.21 -1.63 -13.05
N THR A 73 16.20 -1.76 -14.38
CA THR A 73 14.97 -1.74 -15.17
C THR A 73 14.06 -2.92 -14.83
N VAL A 74 14.60 -4.14 -14.79
CA VAL A 74 13.80 -5.33 -14.46
C VAL A 74 13.23 -5.26 -13.04
N LYS A 75 14.02 -4.84 -12.05
CA LYS A 75 13.54 -4.66 -10.69
C LYS A 75 12.54 -3.51 -10.57
N GLY A 76 12.77 -2.41 -11.30
CA GLY A 76 11.85 -1.29 -11.37
C GLY A 76 10.48 -1.69 -11.94
N ILE A 77 10.44 -2.50 -12.99
CA ILE A 77 9.19 -3.05 -13.52
C ILE A 77 8.47 -3.87 -12.44
N ASN A 78 9.19 -4.71 -11.69
CA ASN A 78 8.60 -5.49 -10.61
C ASN A 78 8.00 -4.60 -9.49
N THR A 79 8.47 -3.38 -9.33
CA THR A 79 7.93 -2.43 -8.32
C THR A 79 6.61 -1.77 -8.77
N ILE A 80 6.22 -1.88 -10.04
CA ILE A 80 4.95 -1.34 -10.54
C ILE A 80 3.74 -1.97 -9.83
N SER A 81 3.87 -3.20 -9.33
CA SER A 81 2.82 -3.86 -8.54
C SER A 81 2.35 -3.06 -7.33
N LEU A 82 3.20 -2.19 -6.75
CA LEU A 82 2.82 -1.28 -5.67
C LEU A 82 1.70 -0.31 -6.05
N PHE A 83 1.47 -0.07 -7.35
CA PHE A 83 0.38 0.77 -7.85
C PHE A 83 -0.89 -0.03 -8.20
N SER A 84 -0.94 -1.33 -7.92
CA SER A 84 -2.12 -2.19 -8.15
C SER A 84 -3.34 -1.73 -7.35
N ASP A 85 -3.15 -1.02 -6.26
CA ASP A 85 -4.19 -0.41 -5.42
C ASP A 85 -5.11 0.54 -6.19
N ILE A 86 -4.71 1.00 -7.37
CA ILE A 86 -5.58 1.76 -8.26
C ILE A 86 -6.86 1.00 -8.64
N LEU A 87 -6.86 -0.34 -8.54
CA LEU A 87 -8.05 -1.15 -8.74
C LEU A 87 -9.15 -0.84 -7.72
N LEU A 88 -8.81 -0.42 -6.50
CA LEU A 88 -9.76 0.02 -5.50
C LEU A 88 -10.59 1.22 -5.97
N LEU A 89 -10.04 2.03 -6.87
CA LEU A 89 -10.78 3.15 -7.46
C LEU A 89 -12.05 2.68 -8.18
N ASN A 90 -12.03 1.50 -8.81
CA ASN A 90 -13.21 0.95 -9.47
C ASN A 90 -14.35 0.65 -8.47
N ILE A 91 -14.01 0.25 -7.24
CA ILE A 91 -14.97 0.00 -6.16
C ILE A 91 -15.51 1.33 -5.60
N LEU A 92 -14.68 2.37 -5.64
CA LEU A 92 -15.04 3.70 -5.14
C LEU A 92 -15.81 4.55 -6.15
N LEU A 93 -15.73 4.22 -7.46
CA LEU A 93 -16.40 4.96 -8.53
C LEU A 93 -17.91 5.17 -8.31
N PRO A 94 -18.71 4.19 -7.85
CA PRO A 94 -20.13 4.37 -7.59
C PRO A 94 -20.45 5.40 -6.50
N TYR A 95 -19.49 5.73 -5.64
CA TYR A 95 -19.62 6.72 -4.56
C TYR A 95 -19.15 8.12 -4.97
N CYS A 96 -18.65 8.27 -6.21
CA CYS A 96 -18.21 9.56 -6.74
C CYS A 96 -19.32 10.22 -7.54
N GLU A 97 -19.59 11.49 -7.29
CA GLU A 97 -20.59 12.27 -8.03
C GLU A 97 -20.25 12.42 -9.52
N ASN A 98 -18.93 12.45 -9.82
CA ASN A 98 -18.45 12.67 -11.18
C ASN A 98 -17.24 11.77 -11.49
N THR A 99 -17.37 10.96 -12.57
CA THR A 99 -16.29 10.08 -13.04
C THR A 99 -15.04 10.82 -13.49
N SER A 100 -15.17 12.06 -13.99
CA SER A 100 -14.02 12.91 -14.34
C SER A 100 -13.21 13.31 -13.11
N GLU A 101 -13.88 13.63 -12.02
CA GLU A 101 -13.24 13.96 -10.74
C GLU A 101 -12.55 12.74 -10.12
N ALA A 102 -13.19 11.58 -10.15
CA ALA A 102 -12.59 10.33 -9.70
C ALA A 102 -11.30 10.01 -10.47
N LYS A 103 -11.31 10.18 -11.80
CA LYS A 103 -10.13 9.99 -12.65
C LYS A 103 -9.00 10.97 -12.29
N LYS A 104 -9.31 12.24 -12.10
CA LYS A 104 -8.32 13.25 -11.68
C LYS A 104 -7.73 12.92 -10.32
N SER A 105 -8.56 12.49 -9.38
CA SER A 105 -8.13 12.08 -8.03
C SER A 105 -7.23 10.85 -8.08
N GLY A 106 -7.54 9.86 -8.90
CA GLY A 106 -6.69 8.68 -9.11
C GLY A 106 -5.31 9.07 -9.66
N TRP A 107 -5.24 9.94 -10.67
CA TRP A 107 -3.96 10.44 -11.18
C TRP A 107 -3.17 11.22 -10.13
N ARG A 108 -3.82 12.11 -9.37
CA ARG A 108 -3.17 12.84 -8.27
C ARG A 108 -2.60 11.88 -7.22
N ALA A 109 -3.36 10.84 -6.85
CA ALA A 109 -2.90 9.83 -5.90
C ALA A 109 -1.64 9.11 -6.40
N ILE A 110 -1.59 8.70 -7.67
CA ILE A 110 -0.40 8.06 -8.27
C ILE A 110 0.80 9.00 -8.23
N TYR A 111 0.65 10.26 -8.68
CA TYR A 111 1.77 11.22 -8.70
C TYR A 111 2.29 11.51 -7.29
N ILE A 112 1.40 11.72 -6.32
CA ILE A 112 1.78 11.97 -4.92
C ILE A 112 2.51 10.75 -4.35
N SER A 113 1.95 9.55 -4.51
CA SER A 113 2.56 8.31 -4.00
C SER A 113 3.92 8.02 -4.64
N ALA A 114 4.03 8.21 -5.96
CA ALA A 114 5.30 8.04 -6.67
C ALA A 114 6.35 9.04 -6.19
N THR A 115 5.97 10.32 -6.01
CA THR A 115 6.87 11.36 -5.51
C THR A 115 7.35 11.05 -4.11
N ILE A 116 6.44 10.68 -3.20
CA ILE A 116 6.77 10.28 -1.83
C ILE A 116 7.73 9.07 -1.85
N GLY A 117 7.43 8.05 -2.65
CA GLY A 117 8.26 6.87 -2.79
C GLY A 117 9.68 7.20 -3.26
N VAL A 118 9.81 8.06 -4.28
CA VAL A 118 11.13 8.51 -4.79
C VAL A 118 11.89 9.27 -3.71
N VAL A 119 11.25 10.20 -2.99
CA VAL A 119 11.90 10.98 -1.93
C VAL A 119 12.38 10.08 -0.79
N ILE A 120 11.57 9.12 -0.36
CA ILE A 120 11.95 8.15 0.67
C ILE A 120 13.14 7.30 0.21
N LEU A 121 13.10 6.76 -1.00
CA LEU A 121 14.19 5.93 -1.54
C LEU A 121 15.48 6.73 -1.73
N LEU A 122 15.40 7.97 -2.20
CA LEU A 122 16.56 8.86 -2.27
C LEU A 122 17.16 9.13 -0.89
N SER A 123 16.33 9.45 0.10
CA SER A 123 16.78 9.66 1.48
C SER A 123 17.48 8.41 2.03
N TYR A 124 16.92 7.23 1.72
CA TYR A 124 17.51 5.97 2.12
C TYR A 124 18.89 5.72 1.49
N CYS A 125 19.04 5.97 0.18
CA CYS A 125 20.30 5.84 -0.54
C CYS A 125 21.34 6.89 -0.10
N LEU A 126 20.90 8.09 0.33
CA LEU A 126 21.80 9.13 0.85
C LEU A 126 22.36 8.80 2.23
N ILE A 127 21.66 8.01 3.04
CA ILE A 127 22.07 7.65 4.41
C ILE A 127 22.86 6.34 4.42
N TYR A 128 22.38 5.33 3.69
CA TYR A 128 22.96 4.00 3.70
C TYR A 128 23.70 3.69 2.40
N PRO A 129 25.03 3.42 2.45
CA PRO A 129 25.79 3.05 1.25
C PRO A 129 25.30 1.72 0.68
N TYR A 130 25.49 1.54 -0.63
CA TYR A 130 24.96 0.41 -1.40
C TYR A 130 25.11 -0.98 -0.77
N PRO A 131 26.24 -1.38 -0.17
CA PRO A 131 26.33 -2.70 0.45
C PRO A 131 25.37 -2.86 1.63
N VAL A 132 25.32 -1.86 2.51
CA VAL A 132 24.52 -1.88 3.76
C VAL A 132 23.03 -1.73 3.47
N SER A 133 22.67 -0.93 2.47
CA SER A 133 21.26 -0.68 2.10
C SER A 133 20.52 -1.95 1.68
N ARG A 134 21.23 -3.01 1.26
CA ARG A 134 20.63 -4.30 0.86
C ARG A 134 20.31 -5.23 2.04
N GLU A 135 20.87 -4.98 3.20
CA GLU A 135 20.71 -5.83 4.37
C GLU A 135 19.40 -5.51 5.13
N PHE A 136 18.89 -4.30 4.98
CA PHE A 136 17.69 -3.89 5.68
C PHE A 136 16.41 -4.28 4.92
N MET A 137 15.54 -5.03 5.59
CA MET A 137 14.27 -5.48 5.01
C MET A 137 13.20 -4.39 4.98
N ILE A 138 13.23 -3.45 5.94
CA ILE A 138 12.23 -2.37 6.07
C ILE A 138 12.95 -1.01 6.04
N PRO A 139 13.22 -0.46 4.83
CA PRO A 139 13.98 0.79 4.67
C PRO A 139 13.41 1.98 5.44
N VAL A 140 12.08 2.17 5.38
CA VAL A 140 11.41 3.32 6.00
C VAL A 140 11.53 3.31 7.53
N TYR A 141 11.45 2.12 8.13
CA TYR A 141 11.66 1.95 9.56
C TYR A 141 13.12 2.27 9.97
N GLN A 142 14.09 1.83 9.17
CA GLN A 142 15.51 2.14 9.44
C GLN A 142 15.78 3.64 9.36
N LEU A 143 15.14 4.35 8.42
CA LEU A 143 15.26 5.81 8.35
C LEU A 143 14.76 6.48 9.64
N SER A 144 13.63 6.02 10.19
CA SER A 144 13.09 6.60 11.44
C SER A 144 14.01 6.39 12.65
N ARG A 145 14.81 5.33 12.65
CA ARG A 145 15.78 5.02 13.72
C ARG A 145 17.04 5.88 13.70
N VAL A 146 17.39 6.48 12.57
CA VAL A 146 18.54 7.39 12.46
C VAL A 146 18.28 8.72 13.17
N ILE A 147 17.00 9.08 13.33
CA ILE A 147 16.59 10.36 13.87
C ILE A 147 16.77 10.35 15.40
N HIS A 148 17.74 11.12 15.89
CA HIS A 148 17.99 11.34 17.32
C HIS A 148 17.76 12.81 17.67
N LEU A 149 16.71 13.12 18.42
CA LEU A 149 16.35 14.47 18.87
C LEU A 149 16.74 14.67 20.35
N GLY A 150 18.03 14.69 20.64
CA GLY A 150 18.53 14.85 22.00
C GLY A 150 18.08 13.74 22.98
N ASN A 151 18.21 14.00 24.28
CA ASN A 151 17.88 12.99 25.30
C ASN A 151 16.38 12.81 25.52
N PHE A 152 15.52 13.75 25.12
CA PHE A 152 14.09 13.73 25.39
C PHE A 152 13.28 13.00 24.30
N PHE A 153 13.69 13.13 23.03
CA PHE A 153 13.06 12.44 21.89
C PHE A 153 14.05 11.46 21.23
N SER A 154 14.68 10.63 22.04
CA SER A 154 15.64 9.64 21.54
C SER A 154 15.00 8.51 20.73
N ARG A 155 13.68 8.40 20.74
CA ARG A 155 12.90 7.30 20.12
C ARG A 155 11.82 7.82 19.18
N PHE A 156 12.22 8.60 18.17
CA PHE A 156 11.28 9.11 17.15
C PHE A 156 10.60 7.98 16.37
N GLU A 157 11.27 6.83 16.25
CA GLU A 157 10.73 5.65 15.59
C GLU A 157 9.41 5.17 16.21
N VAL A 158 9.16 5.43 17.50
CA VAL A 158 7.89 5.05 18.15
C VAL A 158 6.72 5.84 17.61
N ILE A 159 6.88 7.16 17.43
CA ILE A 159 5.84 8.04 16.87
C ILE A 159 5.55 7.62 15.43
N PHE A 160 6.61 7.41 14.65
CA PHE A 160 6.48 6.94 13.27
C PHE A 160 5.72 5.61 13.20
N GLN A 161 6.12 4.63 14.02
CA GLN A 161 5.50 3.31 14.06
C GLN A 161 4.02 3.36 14.47
N PHE A 162 3.66 4.22 15.43
CA PHE A 162 2.28 4.40 15.87
C PHE A 162 1.39 4.92 14.74
N VAL A 163 1.81 5.99 14.06
CA VAL A 163 1.07 6.57 12.93
C VAL A 163 0.97 5.56 11.78
N TRP A 164 2.06 4.86 11.47
CA TRP A 164 2.10 3.81 10.45
C TRP A 164 1.11 2.68 10.75
N SER A 165 1.06 2.22 12.00
CA SER A 165 0.14 1.15 12.42
C SER A 165 -1.33 1.54 12.21
N ILE A 166 -1.71 2.79 12.50
CA ILE A 166 -3.07 3.29 12.25
C ILE A 166 -3.37 3.30 10.74
N LEU A 167 -2.44 3.76 9.90
CA LEU A 167 -2.62 3.75 8.45
C LEU A 167 -2.79 2.32 7.91
N VAL A 168 -2.02 1.36 8.42
CA VAL A 168 -2.15 -0.05 8.05
C VAL A 168 -3.51 -0.61 8.44
N LEU A 169 -4.04 -0.27 9.62
CA LEU A 169 -5.39 -0.67 10.04
C LEU A 169 -6.47 -0.12 9.12
N ILE A 170 -6.40 1.17 8.77
CA ILE A 170 -7.33 1.82 7.85
C ILE A 170 -7.26 1.15 6.47
N TYR A 171 -6.06 0.99 5.94
CA TYR A 171 -5.79 0.35 4.65
C TYR A 171 -6.34 -1.08 4.59
N SER A 172 -6.01 -1.92 5.57
CA SER A 172 -6.48 -3.29 5.63
C SER A 172 -8.01 -3.38 5.79
N SER A 173 -8.63 -2.45 6.51
CA SER A 173 -10.09 -2.38 6.65
C SER A 173 -10.79 -2.09 5.32
N ILE A 174 -10.21 -1.21 4.49
CA ILE A 174 -10.71 -0.93 3.13
C ILE A 174 -10.63 -2.19 2.27
N TYR A 175 -9.54 -2.96 2.35
CA TYR A 175 -9.37 -4.18 1.55
C TYR A 175 -10.36 -5.28 1.95
N VAL A 176 -10.57 -5.49 3.25
CA VAL A 176 -11.58 -6.47 3.73
C VAL A 176 -12.98 -6.03 3.29
N TYR A 177 -13.31 -4.75 3.43
CA TYR A 177 -14.57 -4.21 2.93
C TYR A 177 -14.73 -4.45 1.42
N ALA A 178 -13.71 -4.07 0.64
CA ALA A 178 -13.70 -4.19 -0.82
C ALA A 178 -13.89 -5.63 -1.28
N LEU A 179 -13.18 -6.58 -0.65
CA LEU A 179 -13.31 -8.00 -0.93
C LEU A 179 -14.72 -8.51 -0.66
N CYS A 180 -15.29 -8.19 0.51
CA CYS A 180 -16.65 -8.59 0.86
C CYS A 180 -17.69 -7.95 -0.08
N TYR A 181 -17.49 -6.71 -0.48
CA TYR A 181 -18.36 -5.98 -1.40
C TYR A 181 -18.33 -6.58 -2.82
N VAL A 182 -17.14 -6.92 -3.33
CA VAL A 182 -17.01 -7.59 -4.63
C VAL A 182 -17.67 -8.97 -4.60
N TRP A 183 -17.50 -9.74 -3.53
CA TRP A 183 -18.19 -11.02 -3.37
C TRP A 183 -19.71 -10.85 -3.33
N GLN A 184 -20.21 -9.85 -2.60
CA GLN A 184 -21.65 -9.55 -2.58
C GLN A 184 -22.19 -9.35 -3.98
N ILE A 185 -21.54 -8.53 -4.82
CA ILE A 185 -22.00 -8.25 -6.18
C ILE A 185 -21.86 -9.50 -7.07
N THR A 186 -20.76 -10.22 -6.96
CA THR A 186 -20.48 -11.38 -7.82
C THR A 186 -21.46 -12.52 -7.61
N PHE A 187 -21.89 -12.77 -6.36
CA PHE A 187 -22.80 -13.85 -5.99
C PHE A 187 -24.23 -13.37 -5.72
N ASP A 188 -24.56 -12.13 -6.06
CA ASP A 188 -25.88 -11.50 -5.86
C ASP A 188 -26.41 -11.66 -4.42
N LEU A 189 -25.52 -11.45 -3.44
CA LEU A 189 -25.87 -11.60 -2.02
C LEU A 189 -26.57 -10.34 -1.52
N LYS A 190 -27.54 -10.52 -0.62
CA LYS A 190 -28.31 -9.41 -0.05
C LYS A 190 -27.45 -8.43 0.78
N TYR A 191 -26.45 -8.94 1.51
CA TYR A 191 -25.60 -8.15 2.40
C TYR A 191 -24.16 -8.65 2.38
N TYR A 192 -23.18 -7.74 2.42
CA TYR A 192 -21.74 -8.06 2.52
C TYR A 192 -21.28 -8.35 3.95
N LYS A 193 -22.00 -7.81 4.97
CA LYS A 193 -21.58 -7.88 6.39
C LYS A 193 -21.33 -9.29 6.91
N PRO A 194 -22.15 -10.32 6.61
CA PRO A 194 -21.89 -11.68 7.06
C PRO A 194 -20.58 -12.29 6.55
N LEU A 195 -20.05 -11.77 5.44
CA LEU A 195 -18.81 -12.25 4.83
C LEU A 195 -17.56 -11.74 5.58
N ILE A 196 -17.68 -10.67 6.37
CA ILE A 196 -16.54 -10.04 7.05
C ILE A 196 -15.88 -11.01 8.02
N LEU A 197 -16.67 -11.68 8.85
CA LEU A 197 -16.13 -12.58 9.86
C LEU A 197 -15.30 -13.73 9.24
N PRO A 198 -15.82 -14.52 8.28
CA PRO A 198 -15.01 -15.56 7.64
C PRO A 198 -13.79 -15.00 6.90
N VAL A 199 -13.89 -13.85 6.23
CA VAL A 199 -12.76 -13.21 5.54
C VAL A 199 -11.68 -12.81 6.54
N VAL A 200 -12.03 -12.19 7.66
CA VAL A 200 -11.08 -11.78 8.71
C VAL A 200 -10.39 -13.01 9.33
N ILE A 201 -11.15 -14.09 9.60
CA ILE A 201 -10.57 -15.32 10.16
C ILE A 201 -9.58 -15.94 9.17
N ILE A 202 -9.97 -16.08 7.89
CA ILE A 202 -9.09 -16.65 6.85
C ILE A 202 -7.84 -15.78 6.70
N SER A 203 -8.00 -14.46 6.62
CA SER A 203 -6.87 -13.53 6.53
C SER A 203 -5.93 -13.61 7.74
N GLY A 204 -6.49 -13.77 8.95
CA GLY A 204 -5.72 -13.99 10.17
C GLY A 204 -4.92 -15.28 10.15
N ILE A 205 -5.53 -16.38 9.70
CA ILE A 205 -4.84 -17.68 9.55
C ILE A 205 -3.69 -17.54 8.53
N VAL A 206 -3.95 -16.91 7.38
CA VAL A 206 -2.92 -16.68 6.35
C VAL A 206 -1.79 -15.79 6.87
N ALA A 207 -2.09 -14.80 7.71
CA ALA A 207 -1.09 -13.90 8.29
C ALA A 207 -0.11 -14.60 9.25
N VAL A 208 -0.50 -15.73 9.85
CA VAL A 208 0.35 -16.53 10.77
C VAL A 208 1.17 -17.58 10.02
N LEU A 209 0.83 -17.91 8.76
CA LEU A 209 1.54 -18.96 8.00
C LEU A 209 3.05 -18.71 7.78
N PRO A 210 3.50 -17.46 7.46
CA PRO A 210 4.92 -17.23 7.28
C PRO A 210 5.68 -17.33 8.62
N SER A 211 6.62 -18.25 8.70
CA SER A 211 7.44 -18.47 9.90
C SER A 211 8.60 -17.46 10.03
N SER A 212 8.90 -16.73 8.95
CA SER A 212 9.99 -15.75 8.92
C SER A 212 9.71 -14.60 7.94
N VAL A 213 10.41 -13.47 8.15
CA VAL A 213 10.34 -12.32 7.21
C VAL A 213 10.86 -12.71 5.82
N VAL A 214 11.77 -13.67 5.74
CA VAL A 214 12.27 -14.22 4.46
C VAL A 214 11.16 -14.94 3.69
N ASP A 215 10.27 -15.65 4.39
CA ASP A 215 9.14 -16.33 3.77
C ASP A 215 8.08 -15.34 3.29
N LEU A 216 7.89 -14.22 4.02
CA LEU A 216 7.06 -13.11 3.55
C LEU A 216 7.57 -12.54 2.22
N VAL A 217 8.86 -12.28 2.09
CA VAL A 217 9.45 -11.76 0.84
C VAL A 217 9.34 -12.77 -0.31
N LYS A 218 9.36 -14.07 -0.03
CA LYS A 218 9.13 -15.10 -1.05
C LYS A 218 7.67 -15.13 -1.50
N SER A 219 6.70 -15.03 -0.57
CA SER A 219 5.28 -14.99 -0.92
C SER A 219 4.93 -13.76 -1.75
N GLU A 220 5.52 -12.60 -1.46
CA GLU A 220 5.35 -11.39 -2.27
C GLU A 220 5.73 -11.60 -3.75
N ARG A 221 6.77 -12.39 -4.04
CA ARG A 221 7.13 -12.72 -5.42
C ARG A 221 6.07 -13.59 -6.12
N LEU A 222 5.43 -14.49 -5.39
CA LEU A 222 4.35 -15.32 -5.95
C LEU A 222 3.08 -14.50 -6.16
N GLU A 223 2.78 -13.59 -5.25
CA GLU A 223 1.66 -12.64 -5.37
C GLU A 223 1.81 -11.78 -6.62
N ASN A 224 3.01 -11.28 -6.91
CA ASN A 224 3.27 -10.47 -8.09
C ASN A 224 2.95 -11.19 -9.40
N ILE A 225 3.12 -12.51 -9.49
CA ILE A 225 2.76 -13.30 -10.67
C ILE A 225 1.26 -13.23 -10.97
N ILE A 226 0.42 -13.11 -9.92
CA ILE A 226 -1.02 -13.00 -10.04
C ILE A 226 -1.44 -11.54 -10.19
N VAL A 227 -0.84 -10.65 -9.43
CA VAL A 227 -1.18 -9.22 -9.40
C VAL A 227 -0.97 -8.56 -10.76
N TYR A 228 0.12 -8.84 -11.48
CA TYR A 228 0.37 -8.23 -12.78
C TYR A 228 -0.72 -8.51 -13.82
N PRO A 229 -1.11 -9.77 -14.10
CA PRO A 229 -2.19 -10.05 -15.04
C PRO A 229 -3.51 -9.44 -14.60
N VAL A 230 -3.85 -9.52 -13.33
CA VAL A 230 -5.15 -9.07 -12.81
C VAL A 230 -5.23 -7.55 -12.76
N ALA A 231 -4.20 -6.88 -12.25
CA ALA A 231 -4.23 -5.43 -12.04
C ALA A 231 -4.01 -4.61 -13.31
N PHE A 232 -3.22 -5.13 -14.25
CA PHE A 232 -2.82 -4.36 -15.43
C PHE A 232 -3.31 -4.97 -16.74
N LEU A 233 -3.17 -6.28 -16.94
CA LEU A 233 -3.50 -6.91 -18.22
C LEU A 233 -5.02 -7.01 -18.42
N LEU A 234 -5.78 -7.44 -17.41
CA LEU A 234 -7.23 -7.55 -17.51
C LEU A 234 -7.93 -6.21 -17.79
N PRO A 235 -7.66 -5.09 -17.06
CA PRO A 235 -8.29 -3.81 -17.37
C PRO A 235 -7.97 -3.30 -18.77
N ILE A 236 -6.75 -3.54 -19.27
CA ILE A 236 -6.36 -3.19 -20.64
C ILE A 236 -7.19 -3.99 -21.66
N LEU A 237 -7.29 -5.31 -21.47
CA LEU A 237 -8.08 -6.18 -22.35
C LEU A 237 -9.57 -5.78 -22.36
N PHE A 238 -10.14 -5.51 -21.18
CA PHE A 238 -11.52 -5.03 -21.08
C PHE A 238 -11.72 -3.67 -21.75
N GLY A 239 -10.76 -2.75 -21.64
CA GLY A 239 -10.78 -1.46 -22.30
C GLY A 239 -10.81 -1.60 -23.82
N PHE A 240 -9.99 -2.47 -24.39
CA PHE A 240 -10.02 -2.77 -25.84
C PHE A 240 -11.32 -3.43 -26.28
N TYR A 241 -11.84 -4.37 -25.50
CA TYR A 241 -13.08 -5.08 -25.80
C TYR A 241 -14.29 -4.14 -25.76
N SER A 242 -14.41 -3.29 -24.74
CA SER A 242 -15.50 -2.32 -24.61
C SER A 242 -15.49 -1.30 -25.76
N LYS A 243 -14.31 -0.81 -26.17
CA LYS A 243 -14.17 0.09 -27.31
C LYS A 243 -14.64 -0.56 -28.62
N LYS A 244 -14.33 -1.86 -28.80
CA LYS A 244 -14.76 -2.62 -29.98
C LYS A 244 -16.29 -2.78 -30.04
N ILE A 245 -16.93 -3.02 -28.89
CA ILE A 245 -18.39 -3.13 -28.80
C ILE A 245 -19.05 -1.77 -29.05
N TYR A 246 -18.52 -0.70 -28.46
CA TYR A 246 -19.03 0.64 -28.63
C TYR A 246 -19.00 1.06 -30.10
N ASN A 247 -17.89 0.87 -30.79
CA ASN A 247 -17.76 1.19 -32.22
C ASN A 247 -18.70 0.35 -33.11
N LYS A 248 -19.04 -0.91 -32.72
CA LYS A 248 -20.02 -1.72 -33.45
C LYS A 248 -21.44 -1.21 -33.27
N ARG A 249 -21.79 -0.66 -32.09
CA ARG A 249 -23.13 -0.11 -31.86
C ARG A 249 -23.34 1.19 -32.60
N THR A 250 -22.38 2.09 -32.62
CA THR A 250 -22.48 3.37 -33.37
C THR A 250 -22.61 3.15 -34.88
N VAL A 251 -21.90 2.17 -35.44
CA VAL A 251 -22.02 1.83 -36.89
C VAL A 251 -23.40 1.24 -37.25
N ASN A 252 -24.03 0.49 -36.32
CA ASN A 252 -25.35 -0.09 -36.54
C ASN A 252 -26.52 0.91 -36.30
N GLU A 253 -26.28 2.01 -35.63
CA GLU A 253 -27.25 3.09 -35.41
C GLU A 253 -27.21 4.13 -36.52
N GLU A 254 -26.15 4.18 -37.33
CA GLU A 254 -26.00 5.07 -38.49
C GLU A 254 -26.39 4.40 -39.85
N SER A 255 -26.67 3.09 -39.82
CA SER A 255 -27.15 2.31 -40.98
C SER A 255 -28.66 2.02 -40.92
#